data_2913407eaa7959711179b1492f8a5fe9
#
_entry.id   2913407eaa7959711179b1492f8a5fe9
#
_cell.length_a   1.000
_cell.length_b   1.000
_cell.length_c   1.000
_cell.angle_alpha   90.00
_cell.angle_beta   90.00
_cell.angle_gamma   90.00
#
_symmetry.space_group_name_H-M   'P 1'
#
loop_
_entity.id
_entity.type
_entity.pdbx_description
1 polymer ?
#
loop_
_entity_poly.entity_id
_entity_poly.type
_entity_poly.pdbx_seq_one_letter_code
_entity_poly.pdbx_strand_id
1 'polypeptide(L)'
;VAPSRGLGDVYKRQSLDEVDIKGSADVYLKGTIKGVDLTLNITGSGDIEAENLQYTNLSAYIKGSGDIDVKNVKGTTVKTIVSGSGDVNIKGAAKWAALTVNGSGDISADKLAATEVIATVSGSGDISCYASKQLDAKVSGSGDIEYKGNPSSLNKQGRKDSISRK
;
A
#
# COMPACT_ATOMS: atom_id res chain seq x y z
N VAL A 1 1.30 -19.93 1.40
CA VAL A 1 1.76 -19.38 2.68
C VAL A 1 3.25 -19.53 2.78
N ALA A 2 3.96 -18.44 3.00
CA ALA A 2 5.39 -18.41 3.15
C ALA A 2 5.77 -17.82 4.51
N PRO A 3 5.84 -18.64 5.58
CA PRO A 3 6.30 -18.14 6.86
C PRO A 3 7.78 -17.80 6.74
N SER A 4 8.16 -16.58 7.03
CA SER A 4 9.56 -16.23 7.13
C SER A 4 10.10 -16.64 8.50
N ARG A 5 11.10 -17.49 8.52
CA ARG A 5 11.89 -17.78 9.69
C ARG A 5 13.34 -17.40 9.40
N GLY A 6 13.76 -16.23 9.83
CA GLY A 6 15.15 -15.79 9.70
C GLY A 6 15.38 -14.74 8.63
N LEU A 7 16.62 -14.41 8.37
CA LEU A 7 17.08 -13.40 7.43
C LEU A 7 16.91 -13.87 5.99
N GLY A 8 16.09 -13.17 5.21
CA GLY A 8 16.16 -13.15 3.77
C GLY A 8 15.65 -14.40 3.04
N ASP A 9 14.43 -14.86 3.30
CA ASP A 9 13.81 -15.87 2.48
C ASP A 9 13.51 -15.31 1.08
N VAL A 10 14.05 -15.95 0.05
CA VAL A 10 13.85 -15.60 -1.36
C VAL A 10 12.83 -16.54 -1.98
N TYR A 11 11.67 -16.01 -2.40
CA TYR A 11 10.63 -16.80 -3.06
C TYR A 11 10.65 -16.58 -4.56
N LYS A 12 10.81 -17.67 -5.33
CA LYS A 12 10.74 -17.71 -6.81
C LYS A 12 9.52 -18.50 -7.28
N ARG A 13 8.41 -18.43 -6.58
CA ARG A 13 7.19 -19.13 -6.99
C ARG A 13 6.43 -18.34 -8.04
N GLN A 14 5.79 -19.04 -8.99
CA GLN A 14 4.92 -18.44 -9.99
C GLN A 14 3.54 -18.04 -9.44
N SER A 15 3.13 -18.61 -8.29
CA SER A 15 1.89 -18.30 -7.58
C SER A 15 2.18 -18.30 -6.09
N LEU A 16 1.75 -17.26 -5.42
CA LEU A 16 1.86 -17.06 -3.98
C LEU A 16 0.61 -16.30 -3.53
N ASP A 17 -0.06 -16.78 -2.50
CA ASP A 17 -1.33 -16.20 -2.06
C ASP A 17 -1.18 -15.34 -0.81
N GLU A 18 -0.19 -15.64 0.03
CA GLU A 18 0.03 -14.91 1.29
C GLU A 18 1.50 -14.88 1.70
N VAL A 19 1.92 -13.74 2.24
CA VAL A 19 3.15 -13.57 3.01
C VAL A 19 2.77 -13.00 4.37
N ASP A 20 3.06 -13.71 5.44
CA ASP A 20 2.75 -13.29 6.81
C ASP A 20 4.03 -13.25 7.64
N ILE A 21 4.42 -12.05 8.06
CA ILE A 21 5.56 -11.81 8.95
C ILE A 21 5.03 -11.53 10.35
N LYS A 22 5.48 -12.34 11.31
CA LYS A 22 5.30 -12.11 12.74
C LYS A 22 6.67 -12.00 13.38
N GLY A 23 7.02 -10.80 13.83
CA GLY A 23 8.34 -10.51 14.40
C GLY A 23 9.19 -9.57 13.54
N SER A 24 10.47 -9.90 13.33
CA SER A 24 11.48 -9.01 12.73
C SER A 24 12.15 -9.58 11.48
N ALA A 25 11.56 -10.62 10.87
CA ALA A 25 12.13 -11.22 9.67
C ALA A 25 11.77 -10.41 8.42
N ASP A 26 12.70 -10.34 7.47
CA ASP A 26 12.49 -9.69 6.18
C ASP A 26 12.21 -10.70 5.08
N VAL A 27 11.36 -10.35 4.13
CA VAL A 27 10.99 -11.16 2.98
C VAL A 27 11.24 -10.42 1.68
N TYR A 28 12.01 -11.05 0.79
CA TYR A 28 12.31 -10.51 -0.54
C TYR A 28 11.64 -11.36 -1.62
N LEU A 29 10.67 -10.79 -2.31
CA LEU A 29 9.98 -11.41 -3.44
C LEU A 29 10.64 -10.99 -4.75
N LYS A 30 11.56 -11.81 -5.25
CA LYS A 30 12.34 -11.52 -6.47
C LYS A 30 11.65 -12.00 -7.74
N GLY A 31 11.88 -11.25 -8.81
CA GLY A 31 11.33 -11.55 -10.13
C GLY A 31 9.86 -11.22 -10.25
N THR A 32 9.16 -11.89 -11.15
CA THR A 32 7.73 -11.67 -11.38
C THR A 32 6.90 -12.78 -10.75
N ILE A 33 6.04 -12.41 -9.83
CA ILE A 33 5.11 -13.32 -9.15
C ILE A 33 3.69 -12.99 -9.61
N LYS A 34 2.92 -14.02 -9.93
CA LYS A 34 1.57 -13.88 -10.52
C LYS A 34 0.55 -14.70 -9.75
N GLY A 35 -0.67 -14.20 -9.72
CA GLY A 35 -1.80 -14.90 -9.10
C GLY A 35 -3.09 -14.10 -9.19
N VAL A 36 -4.09 -14.55 -8.47
CA VAL A 36 -5.39 -13.86 -8.37
C VAL A 36 -5.40 -12.95 -7.16
N ASP A 37 -5.13 -13.50 -6.00
CA ASP A 37 -5.14 -12.78 -4.73
C ASP A 37 -3.77 -12.92 -4.06
N LEU A 38 -3.22 -11.82 -3.56
CA LEU A 38 -2.02 -11.80 -2.73
C LEU A 38 -2.26 -10.94 -1.50
N THR A 39 -1.96 -11.48 -0.35
CA THR A 39 -1.99 -10.76 0.92
C THR A 39 -0.57 -10.66 1.50
N LEU A 40 -0.15 -9.46 1.80
CA LEU A 40 1.11 -9.15 2.48
C LEU A 40 0.79 -8.64 3.89
N ASN A 41 1.16 -9.38 4.90
CA ASN A 41 0.93 -9.02 6.31
C ASN A 41 2.24 -8.83 7.05
N ILE A 42 2.35 -7.75 7.79
CA ILE A 42 3.41 -7.54 8.77
C ILE A 42 2.77 -7.28 10.14
N THR A 43 3.14 -8.10 11.12
CA THR A 43 2.86 -7.86 12.53
C THR A 43 4.20 -7.87 13.28
N GLY A 44 4.75 -6.68 13.51
CA GLY A 44 6.09 -6.51 14.10
C GLY A 44 6.92 -5.46 13.39
N SER A 45 8.21 -5.76 13.16
CA SER A 45 9.20 -4.81 12.60
C SER A 45 9.98 -5.36 11.41
N GLY A 46 9.57 -6.48 10.85
CA GLY A 46 10.18 -7.03 9.63
C GLY A 46 9.62 -6.37 8.37
N ASP A 47 10.34 -6.48 7.25
CA ASP A 47 10.02 -5.79 6.02
C ASP A 47 9.65 -6.76 4.88
N ILE A 48 8.82 -6.30 3.95
CA ILE A 48 8.51 -7.02 2.70
C ILE A 48 8.94 -6.15 1.52
N GLU A 49 9.82 -6.68 0.68
CA GLU A 49 10.21 -6.07 -0.59
C GLU A 49 9.79 -6.97 -1.75
N ALA A 50 9.06 -6.44 -2.72
CA ALA A 50 8.62 -7.15 -3.92
C ALA A 50 9.02 -6.42 -5.20
N GLU A 51 9.57 -7.15 -6.17
CA GLU A 51 10.00 -6.55 -7.44
C GLU A 51 8.82 -6.35 -8.40
N ASN A 52 8.17 -7.43 -8.82
CA ASN A 52 7.05 -7.36 -9.77
C ASN A 52 5.91 -8.27 -9.35
N LEU A 53 4.76 -7.68 -9.09
CA LEU A 53 3.55 -8.39 -8.73
C LEU A 53 2.48 -8.23 -9.82
N GLN A 54 1.95 -9.35 -10.33
CA GLN A 54 0.86 -9.38 -11.29
C GLN A 54 -0.31 -10.13 -10.66
N TYR A 55 -1.18 -9.41 -9.98
CA TYR A 55 -2.30 -9.95 -9.24
C TYR A 55 -3.59 -9.19 -9.54
N THR A 56 -4.70 -9.90 -9.57
CA THR A 56 -6.01 -9.24 -9.67
C THR A 56 -6.25 -8.38 -8.43
N ASN A 57 -6.01 -8.95 -7.25
CA ASN A 57 -6.19 -8.27 -5.97
C ASN A 57 -4.90 -8.36 -5.13
N LEU A 58 -4.36 -7.21 -4.74
CA LEU A 58 -3.26 -7.09 -3.80
C LEU A 58 -3.76 -6.44 -2.51
N SER A 59 -3.52 -7.06 -1.38
CA SER A 59 -3.80 -6.51 -0.05
C SER A 59 -2.51 -6.43 0.76
N ALA A 60 -2.22 -5.27 1.32
CA ALA A 60 -1.03 -5.02 2.13
C ALA A 60 -1.45 -4.46 3.50
N TYR A 61 -1.05 -5.12 4.56
CA TYR A 61 -1.40 -4.76 5.93
C TYR A 61 -0.15 -4.65 6.79
N ILE A 62 0.00 -3.52 7.48
CA ILE A 62 1.04 -3.33 8.50
C ILE A 62 0.38 -3.08 9.84
N LYS A 63 0.78 -3.88 10.83
CA LYS A 63 0.48 -3.68 12.24
C LYS A 63 1.79 -3.72 13.02
N GLY A 64 2.43 -2.58 13.14
CA GLY A 64 3.76 -2.46 13.75
C GLY A 64 4.59 -1.36 13.12
N SER A 65 5.88 -1.61 12.96
CA SER A 65 6.87 -0.63 12.46
C SER A 65 7.66 -1.13 11.24
N GLY A 66 7.32 -2.29 10.70
CA GLY A 66 7.94 -2.80 9.47
C GLY A 66 7.36 -2.16 8.22
N ASP A 67 8.08 -2.26 7.11
CA ASP A 67 7.76 -1.57 5.87
C ASP A 67 7.40 -2.55 4.74
N ILE A 68 6.58 -2.08 3.79
CA ILE A 68 6.28 -2.81 2.56
C ILE A 68 6.69 -1.96 1.35
N ASP A 69 7.62 -2.47 0.54
CA ASP A 69 8.03 -1.85 -0.73
C ASP A 69 7.67 -2.75 -1.92
N VAL A 70 6.74 -2.31 -2.76
CA VAL A 70 6.36 -2.95 -4.02
C VAL A 70 6.84 -2.10 -5.18
N LYS A 71 7.90 -2.55 -5.86
CA LYS A 71 8.54 -1.79 -6.96
C LYS A 71 7.66 -1.68 -8.20
N ASN A 72 6.86 -2.71 -8.48
CA ASN A 72 5.92 -2.68 -9.59
C ASN A 72 4.75 -3.65 -9.36
N VAL A 73 3.54 -3.14 -9.33
CA VAL A 73 2.31 -3.94 -9.32
C VAL A 73 1.51 -3.70 -10.59
N LYS A 74 0.93 -4.76 -11.12
CA LYS A 74 -0.13 -4.71 -12.15
C LYS A 74 -1.33 -5.48 -11.64
N GLY A 75 -2.41 -4.75 -11.35
CA GLY A 75 -3.60 -5.34 -10.74
C GLY A 75 -4.89 -4.62 -11.07
N THR A 76 -5.97 -5.19 -10.60
CA THR A 76 -7.29 -4.55 -10.65
C THR A 76 -7.53 -3.78 -9.35
N THR A 77 -7.25 -4.42 -8.22
CA THR A 77 -7.48 -3.85 -6.89
C THR A 77 -6.20 -3.85 -6.08
N VAL A 78 -5.87 -2.71 -5.47
CA VAL A 78 -4.82 -2.58 -4.47
C VAL A 78 -5.43 -2.02 -3.19
N LYS A 79 -5.32 -2.76 -2.10
CA LYS A 79 -5.77 -2.34 -0.77
C LYS A 79 -4.58 -2.27 0.17
N THR A 80 -4.43 -1.15 0.87
CA THR A 80 -3.32 -0.95 1.82
C THR A 80 -3.85 -0.35 3.11
N ILE A 81 -3.49 -0.97 4.23
CA ILE A 81 -3.84 -0.46 5.57
C ILE A 81 -2.59 -0.45 6.45
N VAL A 82 -2.26 0.72 6.96
CA VAL A 82 -1.20 0.92 7.96
C VAL A 82 -1.85 1.25 9.31
N SER A 83 -1.62 0.40 10.31
CA SER A 83 -2.15 0.56 11.68
C SER A 83 -1.01 0.66 12.71
N GLY A 84 0.09 1.27 12.33
CA GLY A 84 1.29 1.43 13.16
C GLY A 84 2.11 2.63 12.70
N SER A 85 3.43 2.46 12.71
CA SER A 85 4.40 3.48 12.29
C SER A 85 5.25 3.06 11.10
N GLY A 86 4.99 1.89 10.53
CA GLY A 86 5.65 1.42 9.32
C GLY A 86 5.08 2.06 8.06
N ASP A 87 5.85 2.05 7.00
CA ASP A 87 5.52 2.73 5.75
C ASP A 87 5.21 1.73 4.63
N VAL A 88 4.40 2.17 3.68
CA VAL A 88 4.11 1.42 2.47
C VAL A 88 4.46 2.25 1.24
N ASN A 89 5.31 1.69 0.37
CA ASN A 89 5.63 2.27 -0.93
C ASN A 89 5.17 1.32 -2.04
N ILE A 90 4.23 1.75 -2.86
CA ILE A 90 3.68 0.96 -3.96
C ILE A 90 3.74 1.74 -5.26
N LYS A 91 4.32 1.12 -6.30
CA LYS A 91 4.43 1.66 -7.65
C LYS A 91 3.82 0.67 -8.66
N GLY A 92 3.32 1.20 -9.76
CA GLY A 92 2.77 0.39 -10.84
C GLY A 92 1.42 0.89 -11.36
N ALA A 93 0.47 -0.01 -11.57
CA ALA A 93 -0.85 0.34 -12.08
C ALA A 93 -1.96 -0.52 -11.46
N ALA A 94 -3.10 0.13 -11.17
CA ALA A 94 -4.31 -0.52 -10.69
C ALA A 94 -5.55 0.18 -11.27
N LYS A 95 -6.69 -0.49 -11.27
CA LYS A 95 -7.97 0.17 -11.57
C LYS A 95 -8.48 0.90 -10.34
N TRP A 96 -8.44 0.23 -9.21
CA TRP A 96 -8.96 0.74 -7.95
C TRP A 96 -7.92 0.59 -6.83
N ALA A 97 -7.77 1.63 -6.03
CA ALA A 97 -6.89 1.61 -4.86
C ALA A 97 -7.62 2.12 -3.61
N ALA A 98 -7.52 1.38 -2.51
CA ALA A 98 -7.95 1.82 -1.18
C ALA A 98 -6.75 1.93 -0.26
N LEU A 99 -6.46 3.14 0.20
CA LEU A 99 -5.31 3.48 1.01
C LEU A 99 -5.79 4.01 2.36
N THR A 100 -5.38 3.37 3.45
CA THR A 100 -5.84 3.74 4.80
C THR A 100 -4.66 3.82 5.77
N VAL A 101 -4.53 4.95 6.45
CA VAL A 101 -3.59 5.14 7.56
C VAL A 101 -4.38 5.37 8.84
N ASN A 102 -4.23 4.47 9.82
CA ASN A 102 -4.81 4.58 11.16
C ASN A 102 -3.75 4.85 12.24
N GLY A 103 -2.52 5.10 11.84
CA GLY A 103 -1.36 5.29 12.72
C GLY A 103 -0.57 6.54 12.37
N SER A 104 0.76 6.41 12.47
CA SER A 104 1.72 7.49 12.16
C SER A 104 2.64 7.15 10.99
N GLY A 105 2.51 5.97 10.42
CA GLY A 105 3.24 5.59 9.20
C GLY A 105 2.57 6.15 7.95
N ASP A 106 3.30 6.14 6.84
CA ASP A 106 2.91 6.78 5.60
C ASP A 106 2.60 5.78 4.48
N ILE A 107 1.76 6.19 3.53
CA ILE A 107 1.53 5.44 2.29
C ILE A 107 1.98 6.29 1.09
N SER A 108 3.02 5.85 0.40
CA SER A 108 3.52 6.44 -0.84
C SER A 108 3.03 5.65 -2.05
N ALA A 109 1.93 6.09 -2.65
CA ALA A 109 1.31 5.50 -3.84
C ALA A 109 1.16 6.53 -4.99
N ASP A 110 1.93 7.60 -4.99
CA ASP A 110 1.91 8.63 -6.02
C ASP A 110 2.46 8.16 -7.38
N LYS A 111 3.13 7.00 -7.40
CA LYS A 111 3.60 6.29 -8.60
C LYS A 111 2.79 5.03 -8.91
N LEU A 112 1.70 4.82 -8.21
CA LEU A 112 0.67 3.83 -8.55
C LEU A 112 -0.37 4.51 -9.43
N ALA A 113 -0.34 4.28 -10.73
CA ALA A 113 -1.32 4.84 -11.66
C ALA A 113 -2.67 4.17 -11.46
N ALA A 114 -3.52 4.78 -10.63
CA ALA A 114 -4.85 4.28 -10.32
C ALA A 114 -5.93 5.09 -11.03
N THR A 115 -7.01 4.41 -11.43
CA THR A 115 -8.18 5.06 -12.03
C THR A 115 -9.06 5.68 -10.95
N GLU A 116 -9.34 4.93 -9.89
CA GLU A 116 -10.18 5.33 -8.78
C GLU A 116 -9.43 5.10 -7.47
N VAL A 117 -9.43 6.08 -6.57
CA VAL A 117 -8.74 6.01 -5.28
C VAL A 117 -9.68 6.41 -4.16
N ILE A 118 -9.67 5.61 -3.09
CA ILE A 118 -10.20 5.98 -1.78
C ILE A 118 -9.02 6.10 -0.83
N ALA A 119 -8.77 7.28 -0.29
CA ALA A 119 -7.69 7.55 0.63
C ALA A 119 -8.24 8.04 1.97
N THR A 120 -7.88 7.39 3.06
CA THR A 120 -8.37 7.71 4.41
C THR A 120 -7.21 7.81 5.40
N VAL A 121 -7.10 8.95 6.07
CA VAL A 121 -6.17 9.16 7.19
C VAL A 121 -6.97 9.39 8.47
N SER A 122 -6.76 8.53 9.47
CA SER A 122 -7.35 8.65 10.81
C SER A 122 -6.28 8.83 11.90
N GLY A 123 -5.04 9.04 11.52
CA GLY A 123 -3.89 9.20 12.40
C GLY A 123 -3.12 10.48 12.12
N SER A 124 -1.79 10.39 12.25
CA SER A 124 -0.86 11.50 11.99
C SER A 124 0.04 11.25 10.78
N GLY A 125 -0.01 10.08 10.20
CA GLY A 125 0.73 9.77 8.97
C GLY A 125 0.03 10.29 7.72
N ASP A 126 0.74 10.28 6.61
CA ASP A 126 0.33 10.92 5.37
C ASP A 126 0.06 9.89 4.26
N ILE A 127 -0.73 10.28 3.27
CA ILE A 127 -0.94 9.50 2.05
C ILE A 127 -0.58 10.34 0.84
N SER A 128 0.32 9.82 -0.01
CA SER A 128 0.53 10.35 -1.36
C SER A 128 -0.08 9.38 -2.37
N CYS A 129 -0.95 9.85 -3.26
CA CYS A 129 -1.62 8.99 -4.23
C CYS A 129 -1.75 9.63 -5.62
N TYR A 130 -2.12 8.83 -6.62
CA TYR A 130 -2.46 9.27 -7.97
C TYR A 130 -3.81 8.72 -8.38
N ALA A 131 -4.71 9.59 -8.82
CA ALA A 131 -6.02 9.22 -9.33
C ALA A 131 -6.30 9.89 -10.68
N SER A 132 -6.76 9.11 -11.67
CA SER A 132 -7.05 9.67 -13.00
C SER A 132 -8.51 10.03 -13.20
N LYS A 133 -9.47 9.35 -12.56
CA LYS A 133 -10.91 9.58 -12.72
C LYS A 133 -11.62 9.97 -11.45
N GLN A 134 -11.38 9.26 -10.35
CA GLN A 134 -12.09 9.50 -9.10
C GLN A 134 -11.13 9.48 -7.91
N LEU A 135 -11.29 10.44 -7.01
CA LEU A 135 -10.64 10.47 -5.72
C LEU A 135 -11.66 10.81 -4.62
N ASP A 136 -11.81 9.89 -3.68
CA ASP A 136 -12.49 10.11 -2.42
C ASP A 136 -11.43 10.17 -1.30
N ALA A 137 -11.16 11.36 -0.78
CA ALA A 137 -10.13 11.59 0.21
C ALA A 137 -10.73 12.07 1.53
N LYS A 138 -10.38 11.40 2.63
CA LYS A 138 -10.88 11.73 3.97
C LYS A 138 -9.74 11.81 4.97
N VAL A 139 -9.66 12.93 5.69
CA VAL A 139 -8.73 13.13 6.80
C VAL A 139 -9.52 13.45 8.07
N SER A 140 -9.39 12.61 9.09
CA SER A 140 -9.97 12.82 10.42
C SER A 140 -8.92 12.96 11.53
N GLY A 141 -7.63 12.83 11.18
CA GLY A 141 -6.49 13.01 12.08
C GLY A 141 -5.70 14.28 11.84
N SER A 142 -4.41 14.22 12.15
CA SER A 142 -3.45 15.33 11.98
C SER A 142 -2.61 15.22 10.70
N GLY A 143 -2.62 14.08 10.05
CA GLY A 143 -1.93 13.85 8.79
C GLY A 143 -2.63 14.48 7.59
N ASP A 144 -2.01 14.35 6.43
CA ASP A 144 -2.43 14.97 5.19
C ASP A 144 -2.56 13.96 4.04
N ILE A 145 -3.28 14.34 2.98
CA ILE A 145 -3.37 13.60 1.74
C ILE A 145 -2.90 14.48 0.59
N GLU A 146 -1.80 14.09 -0.06
CA GLU A 146 -1.35 14.72 -1.31
C GLU A 146 -1.76 13.83 -2.50
N TYR A 147 -2.35 14.41 -3.53
CA TYR A 147 -2.71 13.65 -4.71
C TYR A 147 -2.16 14.25 -6.00
N LYS A 148 -1.85 13.37 -6.94
CA LYS A 148 -1.50 13.68 -8.33
C LYS A 148 -2.62 13.23 -9.27
N GLY A 149 -2.55 13.69 -10.50
CA GLY A 149 -3.56 13.39 -11.51
C GLY A 149 -4.61 14.49 -11.62
N ASN A 150 -5.63 14.23 -12.41
CA ASN A 150 -6.73 15.17 -12.64
C ASN A 150 -8.07 14.44 -12.60
N PRO A 151 -8.48 13.94 -11.42
CA PRO A 151 -9.73 13.22 -11.29
C PRO A 151 -10.92 14.10 -11.67
N SER A 152 -11.80 13.59 -12.52
CA SER A 152 -13.04 14.27 -12.89
C SER A 152 -14.08 14.27 -11.77
N SER A 153 -13.96 13.32 -10.84
CA SER A 153 -14.75 13.27 -9.60
C SER A 153 -13.81 13.38 -8.39
N LEU A 154 -13.99 14.42 -7.60
CA LEU A 154 -13.14 14.71 -6.44
C LEU A 154 -14.00 15.03 -5.23
N ASN A 155 -13.95 14.17 -4.23
CA ASN A 155 -14.58 14.37 -2.93
C ASN A 155 -13.50 14.52 -1.85
N LYS A 156 -13.57 15.59 -1.10
CA LYS A 156 -12.62 15.88 -0.01
C LYS A 156 -13.37 16.11 1.29
N GLN A 157 -12.98 15.38 2.33
CA GLN A 157 -13.53 15.50 3.68
C GLN A 157 -12.38 15.63 4.69
N GLY A 158 -12.26 16.76 5.37
CA GLY A 158 -11.20 16.97 6.35
C GLY A 158 -11.00 18.44 6.70
N ARG A 159 -9.90 18.71 7.40
CA ARG A 159 -9.49 20.07 7.72
C ARG A 159 -9.17 20.86 6.44
N LYS A 160 -9.26 22.18 6.52
CA LYS A 160 -8.78 23.04 5.45
C LYS A 160 -7.31 22.72 5.15
N ASP A 161 -6.98 22.59 3.89
CA ASP A 161 -5.64 22.31 3.37
C ASP A 161 -5.02 20.93 3.71
N SER A 162 -5.73 20.07 4.45
CA SER A 162 -5.26 18.69 4.72
C SER A 162 -5.33 17.77 3.50
N ILE A 163 -5.95 18.17 2.40
CA ILE A 163 -6.04 17.43 1.16
C ILE A 163 -5.66 18.35 0.01
N SER A 164 -4.47 18.21 -0.52
CA SER A 164 -3.88 19.09 -1.52
C SER A 164 -3.49 18.34 -2.80
N ARG A 165 -3.44 19.07 -3.92
CA ARG A 165 -2.90 18.57 -5.17
C ARG A 165 -1.41 18.92 -5.28
N LYS A 166 -0.60 17.93 -5.63
CA LYS A 166 0.83 18.09 -5.87
C LYS A 166 1.12 18.39 -7.33
#